data_947eb21a6c5c2547a761d739940f363b
#
_entry.id   947eb21a6c5c2547a761d739940f363b
#
_cell.length_a   1.000
_cell.length_b   1.000
_cell.length_c   1.000
_cell.angle_alpha   90.00
_cell.angle_beta   90.00
_cell.angle_gamma   90.00
#
_symmetry.space_group_name_H-M   'P 1'
#
loop_
_entity.id
_entity.type
_entity.pdbx_description
1 polymer ?
#
loop_
_entity_poly.entity_id
_entity_poly.type
_entity_poly.pdbx_seq_one_letter_code
_entity_poly.pdbx_strand_id
1 'polypeptide(L)'
;MRFWLLLGIIYGSFFLWYTDLGGKLNDDEIQSFLNKLEENGANESIYNSMKIFMEQDSGKQFLMVNNIHMSVDPSADESFRKYNEHMIPELLSRACHPTFFGSSVHQAMDIVGIDNAADWDTAVLMRYKSRRAFMEVVSNPELKGKHEFKIAALEKTIAYPVEPNFYLSDLRTIFGFIFIIFGLLIRPIRQK
;
A
#
# COMPACT_ATOMS: atom_id res chain seq x y z
N MET A 1 -29.63 19.96 -10.71
CA MET A 1 -28.87 19.28 -11.78
C MET A 1 -27.36 19.62 -11.72
N ARG A 2 -26.96 20.88 -11.78
CA ARG A 2 -25.52 21.29 -11.77
C ARG A 2 -24.73 20.83 -10.53
N PHE A 3 -25.34 20.79 -9.35
CA PHE A 3 -24.70 20.35 -8.11
C PHE A 3 -24.34 18.86 -8.13
N TRP A 4 -25.26 17.98 -8.54
CA TRP A 4 -25.00 16.56 -8.68
C TRP A 4 -23.93 16.25 -9.74
N LEU A 5 -23.92 17.03 -10.82
CA LEU A 5 -22.88 16.93 -11.84
C LEU A 5 -21.50 17.26 -11.25
N LEU A 6 -21.40 18.32 -10.45
CA LEU A 6 -20.15 18.69 -9.77
C LEU A 6 -19.67 17.58 -8.82
N LEU A 7 -20.56 17.04 -7.98
CA LEU A 7 -20.22 15.90 -7.10
C LEU A 7 -19.77 14.68 -7.90
N GLY A 8 -20.45 14.38 -9.01
CA GLY A 8 -20.09 13.29 -9.91
C GLY A 8 -18.70 13.47 -10.53
N ILE A 9 -18.35 14.70 -10.93
CA ILE A 9 -17.02 15.01 -11.50
C ILE A 9 -15.95 14.84 -10.41
N ILE A 10 -16.16 15.38 -9.21
CA ILE A 10 -15.19 15.27 -8.11
C ILE A 10 -14.97 13.79 -7.73
N TYR A 11 -16.05 13.05 -7.54
CA TYR A 11 -15.95 11.63 -7.20
C TYR A 11 -15.32 10.82 -8.34
N GLY A 12 -15.70 11.09 -9.59
CA GLY A 12 -15.15 10.41 -10.77
C GLY A 12 -13.64 10.66 -10.91
N SER A 13 -13.18 11.89 -10.70
CA SER A 13 -11.76 12.22 -10.71
C SER A 13 -10.99 11.49 -9.60
N PHE A 14 -11.55 11.46 -8.39
CA PHE A 14 -10.99 10.68 -7.29
C PHE A 14 -10.94 9.18 -7.64
N PHE A 15 -12.04 8.62 -8.16
CA PHE A 15 -12.13 7.20 -8.50
C PHE A 15 -11.09 6.79 -9.54
N LEU A 16 -10.88 7.61 -10.58
CA LEU A 16 -9.89 7.37 -11.64
C LEU A 16 -8.45 7.41 -11.08
N TRP A 17 -8.15 8.36 -10.20
CA TRP A 17 -6.84 8.43 -9.56
C TRP A 17 -6.60 7.24 -8.61
N TYR A 18 -7.63 6.88 -7.85
CA TYR A 18 -7.55 5.86 -6.80
C TYR A 18 -7.57 4.42 -7.32
N THR A 19 -8.05 4.20 -8.54
CA THR A 19 -8.21 2.87 -9.15
C THR A 19 -7.22 2.70 -10.30
N ASP A 20 -6.53 1.57 -10.33
CA ASP A 20 -5.79 1.17 -11.54
C ASP A 20 -6.77 0.53 -12.53
N LEU A 21 -6.97 1.16 -13.66
CA LEU A 21 -7.82 0.67 -14.75
C LEU A 21 -7.00 -0.04 -15.83
N GLY A 22 -5.69 -0.14 -15.68
CA GLY A 22 -4.79 -0.82 -16.63
C GLY A 22 -4.93 -2.34 -16.65
N GLY A 23 -5.65 -2.91 -15.69
CA GLY A 23 -5.78 -4.37 -15.58
C GLY A 23 -4.48 -5.06 -15.17
N LYS A 24 -4.33 -6.32 -15.58
CA LYS A 24 -3.13 -7.11 -15.30
C LYS A 24 -1.90 -6.53 -15.98
N LEU A 25 -0.74 -6.74 -15.37
CA LEU A 25 0.55 -6.49 -16.01
C LEU A 25 0.69 -7.39 -17.26
N ASN A 26 1.17 -6.80 -18.34
CA ASN A 26 1.54 -7.54 -19.55
C ASN A 26 3.05 -7.89 -19.52
N ASP A 27 3.47 -8.75 -20.44
CA ASP A 27 4.84 -9.27 -20.49
C ASP A 27 5.88 -8.15 -20.69
N ASP A 28 5.58 -7.11 -21.48
CA ASP A 28 6.48 -5.99 -21.72
C ASP A 28 6.68 -5.14 -20.44
N GLU A 29 5.59 -4.92 -19.70
CA GLU A 29 5.66 -4.22 -18.40
C GLU A 29 6.46 -5.03 -17.38
N ILE A 30 6.22 -6.35 -17.29
CA ILE A 30 6.96 -7.25 -16.40
C ILE A 30 8.45 -7.20 -16.73
N GLN A 31 8.80 -7.34 -18.01
CA GLN A 31 10.21 -7.28 -18.42
C GLN A 31 10.85 -5.92 -18.13
N SER A 32 10.12 -4.82 -18.35
CA SER A 32 10.57 -3.46 -18.00
C SER A 32 10.89 -3.31 -16.52
N PHE A 33 10.02 -3.83 -15.63
CA PHE A 33 10.27 -3.80 -14.19
C PHE A 33 11.43 -4.69 -13.77
N LEU A 34 11.57 -5.87 -14.37
CA LEU A 34 12.68 -6.78 -14.10
C LEU A 34 14.03 -6.14 -14.47
N ASN A 35 14.11 -5.51 -15.64
CA ASN A 35 15.33 -4.79 -16.05
C ASN A 35 15.71 -3.69 -15.05
N LYS A 36 14.74 -2.89 -14.59
CA LYS A 36 14.95 -1.87 -13.54
C LYS A 36 15.45 -2.46 -12.22
N LEU A 37 14.91 -3.62 -11.82
CA LEU A 37 15.37 -4.30 -10.61
C LEU A 37 16.82 -4.77 -10.74
N GLU A 38 17.21 -5.31 -11.89
CA GLU A 38 18.61 -5.69 -12.18
C GLU A 38 19.54 -4.46 -12.15
N GLU A 39 19.17 -3.36 -12.82
CA GLU A 39 19.92 -2.10 -12.81
C GLU A 39 20.06 -1.53 -11.39
N ASN A 40 19.05 -1.72 -10.55
CA ASN A 40 19.08 -1.34 -9.15
C ASN A 40 19.91 -2.29 -8.27
N GLY A 41 20.36 -3.43 -8.80
CA GLY A 41 21.20 -4.39 -8.11
C GLY A 41 20.42 -5.39 -7.25
N ALA A 42 19.16 -5.70 -7.62
CA ALA A 42 18.38 -6.74 -6.96
C ALA A 42 19.12 -8.09 -7.07
N ASN A 43 19.16 -8.82 -5.95
CA ASN A 43 19.71 -10.17 -5.96
C ASN A 43 18.72 -11.16 -6.61
N GLU A 44 19.20 -12.35 -6.97
CA GLU A 44 18.42 -13.39 -7.65
C GLU A 44 17.12 -13.77 -6.91
N SER A 45 17.17 -13.83 -5.58
CA SER A 45 16.00 -14.17 -4.76
C SER A 45 14.90 -13.11 -4.88
N ILE A 46 15.27 -11.83 -4.79
CA ILE A 46 14.33 -10.70 -4.96
C ILE A 46 13.79 -10.69 -6.38
N TYR A 47 14.65 -10.82 -7.38
CA TYR A 47 14.28 -10.87 -8.78
C TYR A 47 13.22 -11.96 -9.06
N ASN A 48 13.50 -13.20 -8.67
CA ASN A 48 12.59 -14.32 -8.89
C ASN A 48 11.26 -14.15 -8.12
N SER A 49 11.29 -13.65 -6.89
CA SER A 49 10.10 -13.38 -6.10
C SER A 49 9.22 -12.32 -6.77
N MET A 50 9.81 -11.20 -7.23
CA MET A 50 9.07 -10.14 -7.90
C MET A 50 8.54 -10.58 -9.27
N LYS A 51 9.28 -11.39 -10.01
CA LYS A 51 8.82 -11.99 -11.27
C LYS A 51 7.56 -12.81 -11.05
N ILE A 52 7.59 -13.78 -10.13
CA ILE A 52 6.42 -14.62 -9.80
C ILE A 52 5.25 -13.77 -9.33
N PHE A 53 5.51 -12.75 -8.49
CA PHE A 53 4.49 -11.84 -8.00
C PHE A 53 3.81 -11.07 -9.15
N MET A 54 4.56 -10.62 -10.16
CA MET A 54 4.01 -9.93 -11.33
C MET A 54 3.27 -10.86 -12.29
N GLU A 55 3.81 -12.05 -12.57
CA GLU A 55 3.18 -13.05 -13.44
C GLU A 55 1.82 -13.54 -12.90
N GLN A 56 1.65 -13.55 -11.58
CA GLN A 56 0.40 -13.90 -10.91
C GLN A 56 -0.57 -12.72 -10.75
N ASP A 57 -0.34 -11.58 -11.43
CA ASP A 57 -1.19 -10.40 -11.27
C ASP A 57 -2.65 -10.68 -11.63
N SER A 58 -3.55 -10.32 -10.74
CA SER A 58 -5.00 -10.40 -10.92
C SER A 58 -5.60 -9.12 -11.54
N GLY A 59 -4.80 -8.04 -11.65
CA GLY A 59 -5.25 -6.70 -12.03
C GLY A 59 -5.99 -5.97 -10.91
N LYS A 60 -5.96 -6.50 -9.68
CA LYS A 60 -6.67 -5.93 -8.53
C LYS A 60 -5.73 -5.20 -7.58
N GLN A 61 -6.34 -4.37 -6.72
CA GLN A 61 -5.65 -3.85 -5.54
C GLN A 61 -5.31 -4.96 -4.55
N PHE A 62 -4.27 -4.74 -3.76
CA PHE A 62 -3.93 -5.62 -2.66
C PHE A 62 -3.50 -4.84 -1.42
N LEU A 63 -3.48 -5.51 -0.29
CA LEU A 63 -2.96 -4.99 0.97
C LEU A 63 -1.65 -5.71 1.28
N MET A 64 -0.59 -4.96 1.56
CA MET A 64 0.62 -5.50 2.17
C MET A 64 0.41 -5.54 3.68
N VAL A 65 0.28 -6.72 4.23
CA VAL A 65 0.26 -6.95 5.68
C VAL A 65 1.69 -6.83 6.18
N ASN A 66 1.93 -5.97 7.16
CA ASN A 66 3.24 -5.84 7.81
C ASN A 66 3.06 -6.01 9.31
N ASN A 67 3.72 -7.01 9.88
CA ASN A 67 3.97 -7.09 11.32
C ASN A 67 5.39 -6.59 11.56
N ILE A 68 5.54 -5.69 12.49
CA ILE A 68 6.77 -4.93 12.73
C ILE A 68 7.17 -5.08 14.21
N HIS A 69 8.43 -5.41 14.43
CA HIS A 69 9.09 -5.32 15.73
C HIS A 69 10.32 -4.44 15.59
N MET A 70 10.34 -3.35 16.35
CA MET A 70 11.41 -2.35 16.28
C MET A 70 12.69 -2.86 16.93
N SER A 71 13.83 -2.46 16.40
CA SER A 71 15.11 -2.69 17.04
C SER A 71 15.22 -1.88 18.32
N VAL A 72 15.90 -2.43 19.32
CA VAL A 72 16.26 -1.72 20.56
C VAL A 72 17.43 -0.76 20.37
N ASP A 73 18.02 -0.70 19.16
CA ASP A 73 19.09 0.24 18.86
C ASP A 73 18.60 1.70 18.99
N PRO A 74 19.33 2.59 19.66
CA PRO A 74 18.94 3.99 19.82
C PRO A 74 18.71 4.75 18.49
N SER A 75 19.27 4.27 17.39
CA SER A 75 19.08 4.87 16.04
C SER A 75 17.88 4.32 15.27
N ALA A 76 17.15 3.34 15.82
CA ALA A 76 16.04 2.67 15.15
C ALA A 76 14.91 3.63 14.75
N ASP A 77 14.47 4.47 15.69
CA ASP A 77 13.41 5.47 15.45
C ASP A 77 13.81 6.47 14.37
N GLU A 78 15.05 6.95 14.38
CA GLU A 78 15.57 7.87 13.37
C GLU A 78 15.65 7.19 12.00
N SER A 79 16.07 5.95 11.93
CA SER A 79 16.12 5.16 10.71
C SER A 79 14.71 4.92 10.15
N PHE A 80 13.73 4.59 11.01
CA PHE A 80 12.35 4.41 10.60
C PHE A 80 11.71 5.71 10.12
N ARG A 81 12.03 6.83 10.77
CA ARG A 81 11.59 8.16 10.34
C ARG A 81 12.12 8.49 8.94
N LYS A 82 13.42 8.30 8.69
CA LYS A 82 14.06 8.52 7.37
C LYS A 82 13.43 7.63 6.30
N TYR A 83 13.17 6.36 6.61
CA TYR A 83 12.46 5.48 5.68
C TYR A 83 11.09 6.06 5.28
N ASN A 84 10.29 6.46 6.27
CA ASN A 84 8.95 7.00 6.01
C ASN A 84 8.98 8.33 5.25
N GLU A 85 9.95 9.20 5.50
CA GLU A 85 10.12 10.47 4.76
C GLU A 85 10.34 10.26 3.27
N HIS A 86 11.01 9.18 2.87
CA HIS A 86 11.19 8.84 1.46
C HIS A 86 9.99 8.08 0.88
N MET A 87 9.45 7.13 1.63
CA MET A 87 8.44 6.20 1.11
C MET A 87 7.02 6.78 1.08
N ILE A 88 6.61 7.53 2.10
CA ILE A 88 5.23 8.02 2.19
C ILE A 88 4.83 8.93 1.02
N PRO A 89 5.63 9.93 0.60
CA PRO A 89 5.30 10.75 -0.57
C PRO A 89 5.13 9.93 -1.85
N GLU A 90 6.02 8.97 -2.09
CA GLU A 90 5.98 8.08 -3.25
C GLU A 90 4.74 7.19 -3.28
N LEU A 91 4.37 6.65 -2.12
CA LEU A 91 3.16 5.85 -1.98
C LEU A 91 1.90 6.68 -2.22
N LEU A 92 1.79 7.84 -1.57
CA LEU A 92 0.62 8.71 -1.68
C LEU A 92 0.43 9.26 -3.10
N SER A 93 1.51 9.59 -3.81
CA SER A 93 1.42 10.04 -5.22
C SER A 93 0.76 9.01 -6.13
N ARG A 94 0.87 7.72 -5.79
CA ARG A 94 0.28 6.58 -6.50
C ARG A 94 -1.04 6.07 -5.90
N ALA A 95 -1.69 6.87 -5.04
CA ALA A 95 -2.89 6.46 -4.31
C ALA A 95 -2.69 5.18 -3.46
N CYS A 96 -1.45 4.93 -3.00
CA CYS A 96 -1.12 3.88 -2.06
C CYS A 96 -1.01 4.49 -0.66
N HIS A 97 -1.63 3.88 0.34
CA HIS A 97 -1.70 4.46 1.68
C HIS A 97 -1.99 3.40 2.75
N PRO A 98 -1.66 3.64 4.02
CA PRO A 98 -2.08 2.75 5.08
C PRO A 98 -3.61 2.79 5.24
N THR A 99 -4.21 1.63 5.41
CA THR A 99 -5.65 1.46 5.66
C THR A 99 -5.92 1.02 7.09
N PHE A 100 -4.90 0.50 7.74
CA PHE A 100 -4.88 0.17 9.14
C PHE A 100 -3.48 0.41 9.69
N PHE A 101 -3.43 0.94 10.90
CA PHE A 101 -2.22 1.08 11.69
C PHE A 101 -2.62 0.86 13.16
N GLY A 102 -2.00 -0.10 13.81
CA GLY A 102 -2.30 -0.42 15.20
C GLY A 102 -1.07 -0.90 15.96
N SER A 103 -0.94 -0.43 17.20
CA SER A 103 0.07 -0.92 18.13
C SER A 103 -0.39 -2.22 18.78
N SER A 104 0.53 -3.15 18.99
CA SER A 104 0.27 -4.36 19.76
C SER A 104 -0.05 -4.02 21.20
N VAL A 105 -1.02 -4.69 21.77
CA VAL A 105 -1.43 -4.50 23.19
C VAL A 105 -0.98 -5.66 24.08
N HIS A 106 -0.49 -6.74 23.47
CA HIS A 106 0.00 -7.94 24.14
C HIS A 106 0.88 -8.76 23.20
N GLN A 107 1.61 -9.72 23.72
CA GLN A 107 2.30 -10.74 22.93
C GLN A 107 1.32 -11.55 22.08
N ALA A 108 1.81 -12.20 21.03
CA ALA A 108 1.00 -13.09 20.20
C ALA A 108 0.36 -14.18 21.08
N MET A 109 -0.96 -14.36 20.92
CA MET A 109 -1.75 -15.28 21.74
C MET A 109 -1.76 -16.71 21.17
N ASP A 110 -1.43 -16.87 19.88
CA ASP A 110 -1.37 -18.16 19.20
C ASP A 110 -0.21 -18.16 18.20
N ILE A 111 0.71 -19.11 18.34
CA ILE A 111 1.91 -19.24 17.53
C ILE A 111 2.08 -20.71 17.15
N VAL A 112 2.03 -21.00 15.87
CA VAL A 112 2.23 -22.36 15.34
C VAL A 112 3.17 -22.32 14.14
N GLY A 113 4.26 -23.07 14.20
CA GLY A 113 5.17 -23.26 13.06
C GLY A 113 6.05 -22.07 12.70
N ILE A 114 6.17 -21.06 13.60
CA ILE A 114 7.01 -19.88 13.42
C ILE A 114 7.81 -19.67 14.70
N ASP A 115 9.14 -19.65 14.59
CA ASP A 115 10.03 -19.32 15.69
C ASP A 115 10.10 -17.79 15.94
N ASN A 116 10.38 -17.38 17.16
CA ASN A 116 10.57 -15.97 17.57
C ASN A 116 9.41 -15.03 17.13
N ALA A 117 8.17 -15.49 17.22
CA ALA A 117 6.99 -14.75 16.77
C ALA A 117 6.11 -14.22 17.94
N ALA A 118 6.61 -14.24 19.17
CA ALA A 118 5.83 -13.80 20.34
C ALA A 118 5.62 -12.29 20.40
N ASP A 119 6.67 -11.52 20.09
CA ASP A 119 6.67 -10.07 20.28
C ASP A 119 6.55 -9.31 18.96
N TRP A 120 5.59 -8.39 18.93
CA TRP A 120 5.34 -7.47 17.82
C TRP A 120 4.92 -6.11 18.39
N ASP A 121 5.40 -5.02 17.79
CA ASP A 121 5.05 -3.66 18.25
C ASP A 121 3.87 -3.11 17.45
N THR A 122 3.81 -3.40 16.14
CA THR A 122 2.88 -2.74 15.24
C THR A 122 2.41 -3.67 14.13
N ALA A 123 1.13 -3.55 13.77
CA ALA A 123 0.58 -4.11 12.54
C ALA A 123 0.13 -2.99 11.61
N VAL A 124 0.51 -3.08 10.33
CA VAL A 124 0.13 -2.13 9.28
C VAL A 124 -0.44 -2.86 8.08
N LEU A 125 -1.57 -2.40 7.59
CA LEU A 125 -2.09 -2.80 6.28
C LEU A 125 -1.88 -1.65 5.30
N MET A 126 -0.91 -1.78 4.41
CA MET A 126 -0.61 -0.81 3.37
C MET A 126 -1.33 -1.19 2.08
N ARG A 127 -2.28 -0.36 1.65
CA ARG A 127 -2.97 -0.56 0.38
C ARG A 127 -2.12 -0.13 -0.79
N TYR A 128 -2.04 -0.99 -1.79
CA TYR A 128 -1.53 -0.70 -3.13
C TYR A 128 -2.68 -0.81 -4.14
N LYS A 129 -2.85 0.19 -5.00
CA LYS A 129 -3.95 0.19 -5.98
C LYS A 129 -3.81 -0.90 -7.04
N SER A 130 -2.58 -1.42 -7.25
CA SER A 130 -2.24 -2.54 -8.15
C SER A 130 -0.82 -3.03 -7.89
N ARG A 131 -0.45 -4.19 -8.45
CA ARG A 131 0.95 -4.65 -8.47
C ARG A 131 1.83 -3.74 -9.33
N ARG A 132 1.29 -3.14 -10.38
CA ARG A 132 1.98 -2.10 -11.16
C ARG A 132 2.42 -0.93 -10.28
N ALA A 133 1.52 -0.36 -9.50
CA ALA A 133 1.84 0.76 -8.60
C ALA A 133 2.87 0.38 -7.53
N PHE A 134 2.84 -0.86 -7.03
CA PHE A 134 3.85 -1.38 -6.12
C PHE A 134 5.22 -1.47 -6.82
N MET A 135 5.28 -2.05 -8.03
CA MET A 135 6.52 -2.19 -8.78
C MET A 135 7.12 -0.85 -9.19
N GLU A 136 6.29 0.15 -9.51
CA GLU A 136 6.76 1.53 -9.75
C GLU A 136 7.50 2.12 -8.54
N VAL A 137 7.11 1.77 -7.32
CA VAL A 137 7.80 2.19 -6.09
C VAL A 137 9.07 1.38 -5.90
N VAL A 138 8.97 0.06 -5.94
CA VAL A 138 10.08 -0.85 -5.62
C VAL A 138 11.23 -0.74 -6.63
N SER A 139 10.90 -0.52 -7.91
CA SER A 139 11.89 -0.36 -8.97
C SER A 139 12.35 1.09 -9.21
N ASN A 140 11.87 2.05 -8.41
CA ASN A 140 12.27 3.45 -8.54
C ASN A 140 13.76 3.62 -8.13
N PRO A 141 14.65 4.06 -9.04
CA PRO A 141 16.08 4.23 -8.74
C PRO A 141 16.34 5.29 -7.66
N GLU A 142 15.44 6.29 -7.48
CA GLU A 142 15.56 7.31 -6.44
C GLU A 142 15.37 6.73 -5.02
N LEU A 143 14.71 5.58 -4.93
CA LEU A 143 14.50 4.85 -3.67
C LEU A 143 15.57 3.77 -3.43
N LYS A 144 16.55 3.63 -4.34
CA LYS A 144 17.66 2.70 -4.17
C LYS A 144 18.39 2.98 -2.86
N GLY A 145 18.62 1.93 -2.07
CA GLY A 145 19.25 2.04 -0.74
C GLY A 145 18.36 2.59 0.37
N LYS A 146 17.16 3.16 0.07
CA LYS A 146 16.27 3.69 1.12
C LYS A 146 15.60 2.58 1.93
N HIS A 147 15.48 1.39 1.38
CA HIS A 147 14.98 0.22 2.11
C HIS A 147 15.91 -0.19 3.26
N GLU A 148 17.20 0.12 3.18
CA GLU A 148 18.17 -0.14 4.25
C GLU A 148 17.80 0.58 5.54
N PHE A 149 17.18 1.76 5.47
CA PHE A 149 16.66 2.46 6.65
C PHE A 149 15.56 1.66 7.36
N LYS A 150 14.70 0.96 6.59
CA LYS A 150 13.71 0.05 7.18
C LYS A 150 14.39 -1.10 7.90
N ILE A 151 15.36 -1.73 7.24
CA ILE A 151 16.08 -2.88 7.82
C ILE A 151 16.85 -2.48 9.07
N ALA A 152 17.51 -1.31 9.07
CA ALA A 152 18.24 -0.80 10.22
C ALA A 152 17.31 -0.43 11.40
N ALA A 153 16.04 -0.12 11.14
CA ALA A 153 15.07 0.22 12.17
C ALA A 153 14.44 -0.98 12.85
N LEU A 154 14.48 -2.16 12.23
CA LEU A 154 13.68 -3.31 12.64
C LEU A 154 14.56 -4.44 13.18
N GLU A 155 14.12 -5.07 14.27
CA GLU A 155 14.67 -6.34 14.71
C GLU A 155 14.11 -7.49 13.85
N LYS A 156 12.80 -7.46 13.59
CA LYS A 156 12.14 -8.43 12.71
C LYS A 156 10.90 -7.85 12.06
N THR A 157 10.54 -8.37 10.92
CA THR A 157 9.30 -8.03 10.22
C THR A 157 8.82 -9.19 9.36
N ILE A 158 7.52 -9.29 9.20
CA ILE A 158 6.90 -10.14 8.17
C ILE A 158 6.04 -9.24 7.32
N ALA A 159 6.25 -9.28 5.99
CA ALA A 159 5.47 -8.54 5.03
C ALA A 159 4.98 -9.48 3.92
N TYR A 160 3.68 -9.55 3.70
CA TYR A 160 3.11 -10.37 2.63
C TYR A 160 1.86 -9.73 2.01
N PRO A 161 1.65 -9.88 0.70
CA PRO A 161 0.52 -9.31 -0.01
C PRO A 161 -0.73 -10.18 0.15
N VAL A 162 -1.90 -9.54 0.33
CA VAL A 162 -3.20 -10.20 0.34
C VAL A 162 -4.19 -9.46 -0.56
N GLU A 163 -4.95 -10.18 -1.37
CA GLU A 163 -6.11 -9.61 -2.07
C GLU A 163 -7.31 -9.70 -1.13
N PRO A 164 -7.95 -8.57 -0.75
CA PRO A 164 -9.04 -8.61 0.21
C PRO A 164 -10.30 -9.24 -0.39
N ASN A 165 -10.83 -10.27 0.28
CA ASN A 165 -12.13 -10.85 -0.05
C ASN A 165 -13.29 -9.99 0.48
N PHE A 166 -13.07 -9.28 1.57
CA PHE A 166 -14.00 -8.36 2.20
C PHE A 166 -13.23 -7.14 2.73
N TYR A 167 -13.64 -5.94 2.29
CA TYR A 167 -12.88 -4.73 2.59
C TYR A 167 -13.79 -3.50 2.73
N LEU A 168 -14.18 -3.18 3.98
CA LEU A 168 -15.04 -2.04 4.28
C LEU A 168 -14.31 -0.69 4.24
N SER A 169 -12.99 -0.68 4.44
CA SER A 169 -12.19 0.55 4.47
C SER A 169 -11.79 1.06 3.09
N ASP A 170 -12.47 0.62 2.02
CA ASP A 170 -12.22 1.12 0.67
C ASP A 170 -12.76 2.55 0.55
N LEU A 171 -11.87 3.51 0.30
CA LEU A 171 -12.24 4.92 0.22
C LEU A 171 -13.21 5.22 -0.91
N ARG A 172 -13.27 4.41 -1.97
CA ARG A 172 -14.28 4.55 -3.04
C ARG A 172 -15.68 4.38 -2.48
N THR A 173 -15.89 3.37 -1.65
CA THR A 173 -17.16 3.11 -1.00
C THR A 173 -17.50 4.19 0.02
N ILE A 174 -16.54 4.56 0.87
CA ILE A 174 -16.73 5.57 1.92
C ILE A 174 -17.08 6.93 1.30
N PHE A 175 -16.30 7.42 0.36
CA PHE A 175 -16.56 8.70 -0.30
C PHE A 175 -17.81 8.66 -1.17
N GLY A 176 -18.11 7.53 -1.82
CA GLY A 176 -19.36 7.34 -2.54
C GLY A 176 -20.57 7.60 -1.64
N PHE A 177 -20.62 6.99 -0.46
CA PHE A 177 -21.67 7.22 0.52
C PHE A 177 -21.69 8.65 1.05
N ILE A 178 -20.55 9.22 1.39
CA ILE A 178 -20.46 10.62 1.85
C ILE A 178 -21.02 11.58 0.80
N PHE A 179 -20.68 11.43 -0.46
CA PHE A 179 -21.18 12.31 -1.53
C PHE A 179 -22.68 12.12 -1.77
N ILE A 180 -23.21 10.89 -1.69
CA ILE A 180 -24.64 10.64 -1.78
C ILE A 180 -25.39 11.32 -0.64
N ILE A 181 -24.96 11.10 0.60
CA ILE A 181 -25.59 11.68 1.80
C ILE A 181 -25.55 13.21 1.71
N PHE A 182 -24.40 13.79 1.40
CA PHE A 182 -24.23 15.23 1.24
C PHE A 182 -25.15 15.81 0.15
N GLY A 183 -25.25 15.14 -0.98
CA GLY A 183 -26.14 15.50 -2.08
C GLY A 183 -27.61 15.48 -1.69
N LEU A 184 -28.03 14.50 -0.89
CA LEU A 184 -29.41 14.40 -0.41
C LEU A 184 -29.74 15.48 0.62
N LEU A 185 -28.82 15.82 1.53
CA LEU A 185 -29.00 16.85 2.55
C LEU A 185 -29.14 18.27 1.96
N ILE A 186 -28.44 18.58 0.88
CA ILE A 186 -28.47 19.91 0.26
C ILE A 186 -29.69 20.11 -0.66
N ARG A 187 -30.28 19.01 -1.18
CA ARG A 187 -31.42 19.08 -2.11
C ARG A 187 -32.65 19.85 -1.56
N PRO A 188 -33.09 19.69 -0.27
CA PRO A 188 -34.24 20.39 0.26
C PRO A 188 -34.05 21.90 0.43
N ILE A 189 -32.83 22.37 0.63
CA ILE A 189 -32.52 23.78 0.89
C ILE A 189 -32.76 24.68 -0.35
N ARG A 190 -32.81 24.08 -1.54
CA ARG A 190 -32.95 24.78 -2.82
C ARG A 190 -34.36 24.79 -3.39
N GLN A 191 -35.33 24.17 -2.73
CA GLN A 191 -36.74 24.12 -3.18
C GLN A 191 -37.67 25.07 -2.41
N LYS A 192 -37.11 25.97 -1.60
CA LYS A 192 -37.82 27.13 -1.01
C LYS A 192 -37.17 28.38 -1.61
#